data_a39c8530c5894ee15d5283d59ea8c087
#
_entry.id   a39c8530c5894ee15d5283d59ea8c087
#
_cell.length_a   1.000
_cell.length_b   1.000
_cell.length_c   1.000
_cell.angle_alpha   90.00
_cell.angle_beta   90.00
_cell.angle_gamma   90.00
#
_symmetry.space_group_name_H-M   'P 1'
#
loop_
_entity.id
_entity.type
_entity.pdbx_description
1 polymer ?
#
loop_
_entity_poly.entity_id
_entity_poly.type
_entity_poly.pdbx_seq_one_letter_code
_entity_poly.pdbx_strand_id
1 'polypeptide(L)'
;MKRLTLLLLLCLSLPALAGDFWRGPDGAPLPDTASHQTKRGFSGAVVITGDPNWSANWHSPGTGVPAVTQASEVRRGGQLAILIFFANPKLDAERKADVRCDIEVLRPDGSVSANQKNLVCYQGPALGDERHTYLAAPVVKFAAEPADLAGKWTVKVTLRDPGRRVTLPLETAFTLVD
;
A
#
# COMPACT_ATOMS: atom_id res chain seq x y z
N MET A 1 12.19 33.86 55.46
CA MET A 1 11.10 33.52 54.54
C MET A 1 11.75 33.15 53.20
N LYS A 2 11.93 31.84 52.91
CA LYS A 2 12.56 31.34 51.68
C LYS A 2 11.47 31.14 50.63
N ARG A 3 11.55 31.88 49.52
CA ARG A 3 10.64 31.72 48.38
C ARG A 3 11.11 30.56 47.52
N LEU A 4 10.32 29.48 47.48
CA LEU A 4 10.52 28.30 46.62
C LEU A 4 9.94 28.65 45.26
N THR A 5 10.81 28.84 44.25
CA THR A 5 10.40 29.06 42.87
C THR A 5 10.22 27.69 42.21
N LEU A 6 8.98 27.34 41.96
CA LEU A 6 8.61 26.08 41.24
C LEU A 6 8.82 26.31 39.75
N LEU A 7 9.86 25.68 39.18
CA LEU A 7 10.13 25.68 37.74
C LEU A 7 9.24 24.64 37.07
N LEU A 8 8.21 25.09 36.38
CA LEU A 8 7.31 24.23 35.59
C LEU A 8 8.00 23.87 34.29
N LEU A 9 8.53 22.65 34.19
CA LEU A 9 9.10 22.12 32.96
C LEU A 9 7.94 21.78 31.98
N LEU A 10 7.73 22.65 30.99
CA LEU A 10 6.78 22.43 29.91
C LEU A 10 7.42 21.44 28.93
N CYS A 11 7.06 20.13 29.02
CA CYS A 11 7.43 19.14 28.01
C CYS A 11 6.68 19.45 26.72
N LEU A 12 7.30 20.17 25.79
CA LEU A 12 6.84 20.25 24.41
C LEU A 12 7.01 18.86 23.78
N SER A 13 5.94 18.11 23.69
CA SER A 13 5.86 16.93 22.82
C SER A 13 5.88 17.41 21.37
N LEU A 14 7.05 17.36 20.74
CA LEU A 14 7.16 17.53 19.28
C LEU A 14 6.34 16.42 18.63
N PRO A 15 5.44 16.74 17.70
CA PRO A 15 4.79 15.72 16.89
C PRO A 15 5.91 14.95 16.16
N ALA A 16 5.97 13.63 16.36
CA ALA A 16 6.80 12.78 15.53
C ALA A 16 6.33 12.99 14.09
N LEU A 17 7.16 13.62 13.26
CA LEU A 17 6.94 13.72 11.83
C LEU A 17 6.93 12.27 11.33
N ALA A 18 5.73 11.73 11.07
CA ALA A 18 5.57 10.50 10.30
C ALA A 18 6.27 10.79 8.97
N GLY A 19 7.36 10.06 8.69
CA GLY A 19 8.13 10.29 7.48
C GLY A 19 7.26 10.00 6.27
N ASP A 20 6.95 11.04 5.52
CA ASP A 20 6.13 11.00 4.31
C ASP A 20 6.91 10.27 3.22
N PHE A 21 6.73 8.96 3.14
CA PHE A 21 7.40 8.13 2.13
C PHE A 21 6.85 8.46 0.73
N TRP A 22 5.52 8.53 0.62
CA TRP A 22 4.88 8.79 -0.66
C TRP A 22 4.97 10.27 -1.03
N ARG A 23 5.41 10.52 -2.27
CA ARG A 23 5.58 11.89 -2.79
C ARG A 23 4.82 12.05 -4.10
N GLY A 24 4.27 13.23 -4.30
CA GLY A 24 3.67 13.65 -5.56
C GLY A 24 4.72 13.89 -6.66
N PRO A 25 4.27 14.16 -7.88
CA PRO A 25 5.15 14.49 -9.02
C PRO A 25 6.02 15.74 -8.77
N ASP A 26 5.58 16.65 -7.92
CA ASP A 26 6.27 17.85 -7.48
C ASP A 26 7.27 17.59 -6.32
N GLY A 27 7.39 16.35 -5.86
CA GLY A 27 8.20 15.94 -4.73
C GLY A 27 7.61 16.28 -3.36
N ALA A 28 6.41 16.87 -3.29
CA ALA A 28 5.74 17.15 -2.03
C ALA A 28 5.23 15.85 -1.37
N PRO A 29 5.27 15.76 -0.03
CA PRO A 29 4.69 14.62 0.67
C PRO A 29 3.21 14.47 0.36
N LEU A 30 2.79 13.23 0.10
CA LEU A 30 1.37 12.91 -0.05
C LEU A 30 0.78 12.57 1.32
N PRO A 31 -0.38 13.17 1.68
CA PRO A 31 -1.07 12.82 2.92
C PRO A 31 -1.59 11.39 2.86
N ASP A 32 -1.70 10.73 4.01
CA ASP A 32 -2.33 9.43 4.12
C ASP A 32 -3.77 9.46 3.57
N THR A 33 -4.11 8.42 2.81
CA THR A 33 -5.46 8.20 2.27
C THR A 33 -5.90 6.77 2.55
N ALA A 34 -7.10 6.39 2.10
CA ALA A 34 -7.54 5.00 2.17
C ALA A 34 -6.63 4.06 1.37
N SER A 35 -6.06 4.52 0.24
CA SER A 35 -5.25 3.68 -0.65
C SER A 35 -3.75 3.71 -0.37
N HIS A 36 -3.25 4.66 0.41
CA HIS A 36 -1.85 4.69 0.84
C HIS A 36 -1.71 5.27 2.25
N GLN A 37 -0.89 4.64 3.06
CA GLN A 37 -0.68 5.00 4.45
C GLN A 37 0.76 4.78 4.89
N THR A 38 1.17 5.53 5.90
CA THR A 38 2.46 5.36 6.58
C THR A 38 2.25 5.31 8.10
N LYS A 39 2.84 4.31 8.74
CA LYS A 39 2.79 4.17 10.21
C LYS A 39 4.12 3.66 10.74
N ARG A 40 4.70 4.37 11.70
CA ARG A 40 5.99 4.02 12.30
C ARG A 40 7.09 3.81 11.26
N GLY A 41 7.07 4.57 10.16
CA GLY A 41 8.03 4.47 9.07
C GLY A 41 7.80 3.32 8.09
N PHE A 42 6.86 2.40 8.32
CA PHE A 42 6.42 1.43 7.33
C PHE A 42 5.33 2.04 6.48
N SER A 43 5.48 1.98 5.16
CA SER A 43 4.54 2.57 4.20
C SER A 43 3.94 1.51 3.31
N GLY A 44 2.67 1.68 2.96
CA GLY A 44 1.94 0.79 2.07
C GLY A 44 1.02 1.55 1.14
N ALA A 45 0.83 1.03 -0.07
CA ALA A 45 -0.12 1.53 -1.05
C ALA A 45 -0.77 0.39 -1.84
N VAL A 46 -2.03 0.58 -2.24
CA VAL A 46 -2.73 -0.28 -3.18
C VAL A 46 -3.14 0.54 -4.40
N VAL A 47 -2.77 0.05 -5.59
CA VAL A 47 -2.98 0.72 -6.87
C VAL A 47 -3.68 -0.23 -7.82
N ILE A 48 -4.67 0.25 -8.54
CA ILE A 48 -5.34 -0.48 -9.63
C ILE A 48 -4.86 0.10 -10.95
N THR A 49 -4.48 -0.76 -11.89
CA THR A 49 -4.04 -0.35 -13.23
C THR A 49 -4.68 -1.20 -14.31
N GLY A 50 -5.01 -0.56 -15.43
CA GLY A 50 -5.43 -1.22 -16.67
C GLY A 50 -4.29 -1.33 -17.69
N ASP A 51 -3.07 -0.88 -17.35
CA ASP A 51 -1.92 -0.97 -18.26
C ASP A 51 -1.48 -2.43 -18.42
N PRO A 52 -1.59 -3.04 -19.61
CA PRO A 52 -1.15 -4.41 -19.83
C PRO A 52 0.37 -4.59 -19.68
N ASN A 53 1.14 -3.50 -19.80
CA ASN A 53 2.60 -3.50 -19.72
C ASN A 53 3.14 -3.17 -18.33
N TRP A 54 2.28 -3.02 -17.32
CA TRP A 54 2.70 -2.62 -15.96
C TRP A 54 3.87 -3.47 -15.42
N SER A 55 3.87 -4.77 -15.69
CA SER A 55 4.91 -5.69 -15.21
C SER A 55 6.24 -5.46 -15.92
N ALA A 56 6.22 -5.26 -17.24
CA ALA A 56 7.42 -4.92 -17.99
C ALA A 56 8.00 -3.57 -17.54
N ASN A 57 7.13 -2.59 -17.33
CA ASN A 57 7.51 -1.26 -16.84
C ASN A 57 8.12 -1.34 -15.43
N TRP A 58 7.56 -2.17 -14.54
CA TRP A 58 8.09 -2.37 -13.19
C TRP A 58 9.50 -2.98 -13.19
N HIS A 59 9.77 -3.91 -14.09
CA HIS A 59 11.07 -4.61 -14.17
C HIS A 59 12.07 -3.94 -15.12
N SER A 60 11.70 -2.83 -15.74
CA SER A 60 12.61 -2.11 -16.63
C SER A 60 13.73 -1.43 -15.83
N PRO A 61 14.99 -1.51 -16.30
CA PRO A 61 16.09 -0.82 -15.67
C PRO A 61 15.89 0.70 -15.80
N GLY A 62 15.69 1.37 -14.69
CA GLY A 62 15.51 2.82 -14.62
C GLY A 62 15.92 3.39 -13.27
N THR A 63 16.03 4.72 -13.18
CA THR A 63 16.38 5.43 -11.96
C THR A 63 15.11 5.88 -11.24
N GLY A 64 14.44 5.00 -10.54
CA GLY A 64 13.29 5.36 -9.71
C GLY A 64 12.16 4.35 -9.78
N VAL A 65 11.08 4.64 -9.04
CA VAL A 65 9.85 3.84 -9.06
C VAL A 65 9.11 4.13 -10.37
N PRO A 66 8.82 3.12 -11.20
CA PRO A 66 8.05 3.33 -12.43
C PRO A 66 6.68 3.93 -12.13
N ALA A 67 6.28 4.91 -12.93
CA ALA A 67 4.94 5.47 -12.85
C ALA A 67 3.92 4.41 -13.26
N VAL A 68 2.94 4.13 -12.39
CA VAL A 68 1.83 3.24 -12.68
C VAL A 68 0.60 4.09 -12.98
N THR A 69 0.08 3.96 -14.21
CA THR A 69 -1.17 4.63 -14.59
C THR A 69 -2.33 4.00 -13.83
N GLN A 70 -2.99 4.79 -12.99
CA GLN A 70 -4.12 4.32 -12.20
C GLN A 70 -5.39 4.22 -13.06
N ALA A 71 -6.18 3.18 -12.82
CA ALA A 71 -7.49 2.98 -13.40
C ALA A 71 -8.56 3.00 -12.30
N SER A 72 -9.63 3.73 -12.54
CA SER A 72 -10.82 3.77 -11.67
C SER A 72 -12.03 3.08 -12.29
N GLU A 73 -11.90 2.61 -13.54
CA GLU A 73 -12.99 2.02 -14.32
C GLU A 73 -12.47 0.88 -15.19
N VAL A 74 -13.31 -0.10 -15.46
CA VAL A 74 -13.08 -1.16 -16.44
C VAL A 74 -14.38 -1.48 -17.17
N ARG A 75 -14.27 -1.75 -18.48
CA ARG A 75 -15.40 -2.23 -19.29
C ARG A 75 -15.46 -3.75 -19.30
N ARG A 76 -16.64 -4.29 -19.61
CA ARG A 76 -16.78 -5.75 -19.82
C ARG A 76 -15.78 -6.26 -20.85
N GLY A 77 -15.17 -7.40 -20.55
CA GLY A 77 -14.06 -7.98 -21.31
C GLY A 77 -12.70 -7.35 -21.06
N GLY A 78 -12.65 -6.23 -20.34
CA GLY A 78 -11.40 -5.59 -19.92
C GLY A 78 -10.75 -6.29 -18.74
N GLN A 79 -9.50 -5.88 -18.43
CA GLN A 79 -8.72 -6.45 -17.35
C GLN A 79 -8.08 -5.35 -16.51
N LEU A 80 -7.94 -5.62 -15.20
CA LEU A 80 -7.21 -4.79 -14.25
C LEU A 80 -6.19 -5.63 -13.48
N ALA A 81 -5.09 -4.99 -13.09
CA ALA A 81 -4.17 -5.53 -12.10
C ALA A 81 -4.26 -4.69 -10.82
N ILE A 82 -4.34 -5.36 -9.68
CA ILE A 82 -4.31 -4.74 -8.35
C ILE A 82 -2.92 -5.01 -7.79
N LEU A 83 -2.16 -3.93 -7.62
CA LEU A 83 -0.78 -3.94 -7.21
C LEU A 83 -0.69 -3.43 -5.77
N ILE A 84 0.09 -4.12 -4.95
CA ILE A 84 0.33 -3.75 -3.56
C ILE A 84 1.80 -3.35 -3.45
N PHE A 85 2.04 -2.10 -3.07
CA PHE A 85 3.38 -1.58 -2.84
C PHE A 85 3.63 -1.38 -1.36
N PHE A 86 4.87 -1.50 -0.95
CA PHE A 86 5.30 -1.15 0.40
C PHE A 86 6.75 -0.67 0.41
N ALA A 87 7.13 0.00 1.50
CA ALA A 87 8.49 0.47 1.68
C ALA A 87 8.91 0.42 3.14
N ASN A 88 10.23 0.40 3.34
CA ASN A 88 10.88 0.41 4.65
C ASN A 88 10.34 -0.67 5.62
N PRO A 89 10.29 -1.96 5.20
CA PRO A 89 9.95 -3.03 6.12
C PRO A 89 11.03 -3.16 7.21
N LYS A 90 10.65 -3.63 8.40
CA LYS A 90 11.63 -3.94 9.44
C LYS A 90 12.47 -5.14 9.03
N LEU A 91 13.79 -4.96 9.06
CA LEU A 91 14.73 -6.04 8.82
C LEU A 91 15.07 -6.77 10.11
N ASP A 92 15.26 -8.08 10.02
CA ASP A 92 15.83 -8.91 11.09
C ASP A 92 17.36 -8.76 11.16
N ALA A 93 18.02 -9.59 11.99
CA ALA A 93 19.47 -9.58 12.19
C ALA A 93 20.24 -9.98 10.92
N GLU A 94 19.64 -10.81 10.06
CA GLU A 94 20.19 -11.26 8.77
C GLU A 94 19.84 -10.31 7.62
N ARG A 95 19.28 -9.12 7.92
CA ARG A 95 18.81 -8.12 6.96
C ARG A 95 17.73 -8.62 6.01
N LYS A 96 16.86 -9.50 6.50
CA LYS A 96 15.68 -9.99 5.78
C LYS A 96 14.42 -9.31 6.27
N ALA A 97 13.48 -9.11 5.38
CA ALA A 97 12.14 -8.63 5.67
C ALA A 97 11.12 -9.77 5.57
N ASP A 98 10.06 -9.70 6.40
CA ASP A 98 8.85 -10.52 6.30
C ASP A 98 7.64 -9.57 6.30
N VAL A 99 6.91 -9.53 5.19
CA VAL A 99 5.70 -8.72 5.04
C VAL A 99 4.55 -9.63 4.66
N ARG A 100 3.46 -9.55 5.41
CA ARG A 100 2.26 -10.35 5.21
C ARG A 100 1.10 -9.48 4.79
N CYS A 101 0.15 -10.06 4.05
CA CYS A 101 -1.06 -9.35 3.70
C CYS A 101 -2.31 -10.24 3.64
N ASP A 102 -3.46 -9.60 3.85
CA ASP A 102 -4.76 -10.14 3.49
C ASP A 102 -5.31 -9.34 2.33
N ILE A 103 -6.03 -9.98 1.43
CA ILE A 103 -6.66 -9.35 0.28
C ILE A 103 -8.12 -9.79 0.24
N GLU A 104 -9.03 -8.81 0.21
CA GLU A 104 -10.46 -9.04 0.06
C GLU A 104 -10.98 -8.18 -1.09
N VAL A 105 -11.78 -8.79 -1.98
CA VAL A 105 -12.47 -8.09 -3.07
C VAL A 105 -13.96 -8.26 -2.89
N LEU A 106 -14.68 -7.15 -2.81
CA LEU A 106 -16.14 -7.12 -2.65
C LEU A 106 -16.80 -6.68 -3.95
N ARG A 107 -17.89 -7.37 -4.28
CA ARG A 107 -18.78 -7.01 -5.39
C ARG A 107 -19.62 -5.76 -5.05
N PRO A 108 -20.29 -5.15 -6.04
CA PRO A 108 -21.18 -4.00 -5.82
C PRO A 108 -22.31 -4.24 -4.80
N ASP A 109 -22.76 -5.47 -4.66
CA ASP A 109 -23.79 -5.87 -3.67
C ASP A 109 -23.22 -6.16 -2.27
N GLY A 110 -21.90 -5.96 -2.07
CA GLY A 110 -21.21 -6.23 -0.82
C GLY A 110 -20.82 -7.69 -0.61
N SER A 111 -21.20 -8.61 -1.51
CA SER A 111 -20.76 -10.00 -1.40
C SER A 111 -19.27 -10.15 -1.69
N VAL A 112 -18.65 -11.17 -1.07
CA VAL A 112 -17.23 -11.44 -1.23
C VAL A 112 -16.97 -12.13 -2.56
N SER A 113 -16.11 -11.53 -3.40
CA SER A 113 -15.61 -12.14 -4.63
C SER A 113 -14.33 -12.94 -4.40
N ALA A 114 -13.41 -12.39 -3.60
CA ALA A 114 -12.18 -13.05 -3.21
C ALA A 114 -11.83 -12.67 -1.76
N ASN A 115 -11.29 -13.63 -1.01
CA ASN A 115 -10.80 -13.39 0.35
C ASN A 115 -9.64 -14.33 0.63
N GLN A 116 -8.44 -13.78 0.63
CA GLN A 116 -7.20 -14.50 0.90
C GLN A 116 -6.55 -13.91 2.13
N LYS A 117 -6.15 -14.76 3.05
CA LYS A 117 -5.59 -14.38 4.34
C LYS A 117 -4.14 -14.84 4.50
N ASN A 118 -3.37 -14.06 5.22
CA ASN A 118 -2.00 -14.36 5.63
C ASN A 118 -1.05 -14.75 4.48
N LEU A 119 -1.22 -14.10 3.34
CA LEU A 119 -0.32 -14.27 2.19
C LEU A 119 1.08 -13.74 2.52
N VAL A 120 2.09 -14.38 1.95
CA VAL A 120 3.46 -13.85 1.94
C VAL A 120 3.53 -12.76 0.89
N CYS A 121 3.47 -11.50 1.32
CA CYS A 121 3.64 -10.36 0.42
C CYS A 121 5.10 -10.14 0.05
N TYR A 122 5.99 -10.40 0.98
CA TYR A 122 7.44 -10.46 0.76
C TYR A 122 8.12 -11.27 1.88
N GLN A 123 9.09 -12.09 1.50
CA GLN A 123 9.98 -12.74 2.44
C GLN A 123 11.35 -12.90 1.78
N GLY A 124 12.35 -12.19 2.30
CA GLY A 124 13.68 -12.25 1.71
C GLY A 124 14.60 -11.09 2.11
N PRO A 125 15.79 -11.01 1.50
CA PRO A 125 16.78 -9.98 1.80
C PRO A 125 16.26 -8.59 1.42
N ALA A 126 16.80 -7.55 2.06
CA ALA A 126 16.55 -6.17 1.64
C ALA A 126 17.05 -5.93 0.22
N LEU A 127 16.22 -5.32 -0.63
CA LEU A 127 16.55 -5.02 -2.03
C LEU A 127 17.18 -3.62 -2.24
N GLY A 128 17.33 -2.85 -1.20
CA GLY A 128 17.86 -1.51 -1.28
C GLY A 128 17.91 -0.84 0.09
N ASP A 129 17.87 0.47 0.09
CA ASP A 129 17.78 1.28 1.30
C ASP A 129 16.31 1.37 1.81
N GLU A 130 16.08 2.18 2.84
CA GLU A 130 14.76 2.39 3.43
C GLU A 130 13.76 3.08 2.48
N ARG A 131 14.23 3.68 1.40
CA ARG A 131 13.41 4.33 0.37
C ARG A 131 13.05 3.39 -0.79
N HIS A 132 13.59 2.18 -0.80
CA HIS A 132 13.25 1.20 -1.83
C HIS A 132 11.77 0.84 -1.75
N THR A 133 11.08 0.93 -2.89
CA THR A 133 9.69 0.51 -3.02
C THR A 133 9.65 -0.93 -3.49
N TYR A 134 8.96 -1.78 -2.74
CA TYR A 134 8.72 -3.18 -3.06
C TYR A 134 7.35 -3.34 -3.71
N LEU A 135 7.27 -4.21 -4.70
CA LEU A 135 6.00 -4.77 -5.17
C LEU A 135 5.77 -6.09 -4.43
N ALA A 136 4.60 -6.25 -3.83
CA ALA A 136 4.22 -7.49 -3.17
C ALA A 136 4.12 -8.66 -4.18
N ALA A 137 4.50 -9.87 -3.75
CA ALA A 137 4.47 -11.06 -4.59
C ALA A 137 3.06 -11.39 -5.14
N PRO A 138 1.96 -11.34 -4.34
CA PRO A 138 0.63 -11.56 -4.89
C PRO A 138 0.17 -10.33 -5.69
N VAL A 139 -0.14 -10.55 -6.98
CA VAL A 139 -0.84 -9.61 -7.83
C VAL A 139 -2.22 -10.20 -8.13
N VAL A 140 -3.27 -9.44 -7.79
CA VAL A 140 -4.65 -9.84 -8.12
C VAL A 140 -4.97 -9.34 -9.52
N LYS A 141 -5.35 -10.24 -10.41
CA LYS A 141 -5.86 -9.90 -11.74
C LYS A 141 -7.38 -10.01 -11.72
N PHE A 142 -8.04 -8.95 -12.13
CA PHE A 142 -9.48 -8.91 -12.35
C PHE A 142 -9.75 -8.95 -13.85
N ALA A 143 -10.55 -9.90 -14.30
CA ALA A 143 -11.07 -9.95 -15.66
C ALA A 143 -12.58 -9.69 -15.57
N ALA A 144 -13.06 -8.67 -16.27
CA ALA A 144 -14.48 -8.29 -16.25
C ALA A 144 -15.30 -9.26 -17.13
N GLU A 145 -15.89 -10.28 -16.51
CA GLU A 145 -16.67 -11.29 -17.18
C GLU A 145 -18.11 -10.83 -17.47
N PRO A 146 -18.83 -11.44 -18.44
CA PRO A 146 -20.21 -11.06 -18.75
C PRO A 146 -21.18 -11.19 -17.58
N ALA A 147 -20.93 -12.11 -16.63
CA ALA A 147 -21.78 -12.34 -15.48
C ALA A 147 -21.46 -11.45 -14.26
N ASP A 148 -20.39 -10.67 -14.32
CA ASP A 148 -20.02 -9.79 -13.20
C ASP A 148 -21.02 -8.66 -13.01
N LEU A 149 -21.24 -8.27 -11.77
CA LEU A 149 -22.14 -7.16 -11.44
C LEU A 149 -21.50 -5.84 -11.85
N ALA A 150 -22.20 -5.05 -12.67
CA ALA A 150 -21.82 -3.67 -12.95
C ALA A 150 -21.92 -2.83 -11.67
N GLY A 151 -21.03 -1.85 -11.54
CA GLY A 151 -20.98 -0.96 -10.38
C GLY A 151 -19.63 -0.98 -9.66
N LYS A 152 -19.61 -0.46 -8.42
CA LYS A 152 -18.41 -0.25 -7.63
C LYS A 152 -17.94 -1.56 -6.96
N TRP A 153 -16.75 -2.00 -7.34
CA TRP A 153 -16.00 -3.08 -6.69
C TRP A 153 -15.01 -2.50 -5.70
N THR A 154 -14.95 -3.06 -4.50
CA THR A 154 -14.07 -2.57 -3.43
C THR A 154 -12.96 -3.57 -3.18
N VAL A 155 -11.73 -3.08 -3.11
CA VAL A 155 -10.53 -3.87 -2.79
C VAL A 155 -10.00 -3.43 -1.44
N LYS A 156 -9.92 -4.35 -0.49
CA LYS A 156 -9.35 -4.13 0.84
C LYS A 156 -8.08 -4.96 0.98
N VAL A 157 -7.03 -4.31 1.44
CA VAL A 157 -5.74 -4.94 1.74
C VAL A 157 -5.36 -4.63 3.17
N THR A 158 -5.04 -5.67 3.95
CA THR A 158 -4.43 -5.49 5.26
C THR A 158 -2.96 -5.86 5.15
N LEU A 159 -2.09 -4.87 5.10
CA LEU A 159 -0.65 -5.06 5.00
C LEU A 159 -0.02 -5.06 6.40
N ARG A 160 0.84 -6.04 6.69
CA ARG A 160 1.45 -6.22 8.01
C ARG A 160 2.97 -6.31 7.91
N ASP A 161 3.64 -5.55 8.77
CA ASP A 161 5.05 -5.71 9.10
C ASP A 161 5.16 -6.27 10.53
N PRO A 162 5.33 -7.59 10.70
CA PRO A 162 5.44 -8.22 12.02
C PRO A 162 6.63 -7.71 12.82
N GLY A 163 7.75 -7.41 12.16
CA GLY A 163 8.97 -6.92 12.80
C GLY A 163 8.78 -5.54 13.44
N ARG A 164 7.96 -4.65 12.84
CA ARG A 164 7.56 -3.36 13.43
C ARG A 164 6.32 -3.43 14.31
N ARG A 165 5.59 -4.53 14.27
CA ARG A 165 4.24 -4.67 14.86
C ARG A 165 3.30 -3.58 14.31
N VAL A 166 3.30 -3.43 12.99
CA VAL A 166 2.48 -2.45 12.26
C VAL A 166 1.51 -3.18 11.35
N THR A 167 0.29 -2.66 11.32
CA THR A 167 -0.76 -3.05 10.38
C THR A 167 -1.28 -1.80 9.71
N LEU A 168 -1.36 -1.83 8.37
CA LEU A 168 -1.92 -0.79 7.51
C LEU A 168 -3.16 -1.34 6.83
N PRO A 169 -4.36 -0.86 7.17
CA PRO A 169 -5.56 -1.13 6.40
C PRO A 169 -5.58 -0.20 5.18
N LEU A 170 -5.60 -0.79 3.99
CA LEU A 170 -5.65 -0.06 2.72
C LEU A 170 -6.93 -0.42 1.99
N GLU A 171 -7.54 0.56 1.33
CA GLU A 171 -8.75 0.37 0.54
C GLU A 171 -8.69 1.19 -0.75
N THR A 172 -9.12 0.58 -1.84
CA THR A 172 -9.33 1.24 -3.12
C THR A 172 -10.55 0.64 -3.81
N ALA A 173 -10.97 1.21 -4.93
CA ALA A 173 -12.12 0.73 -5.68
C ALA A 173 -11.98 1.01 -7.16
N PHE A 174 -12.72 0.25 -7.97
CA PHE A 174 -12.96 0.51 -9.39
C PHE A 174 -14.43 0.30 -9.73
N THR A 175 -14.85 0.84 -10.85
CA THR A 175 -16.22 0.67 -11.36
C THR A 175 -16.20 -0.22 -12.59
N LEU A 176 -16.96 -1.32 -12.58
CA LEU A 176 -17.25 -2.10 -13.77
C LEU A 176 -18.42 -1.46 -14.50
N VAL A 177 -18.19 -1.08 -15.74
CA VAL A 177 -19.18 -0.53 -16.66
C VAL A 177 -19.43 -1.47 -17.85
N ASP A 178 -20.57 -1.32 -18.49
CA ASP A 178 -20.98 -2.10 -19.68
C ASP A 178 -20.24 -1.65 -20.96
#